data_6011cb30bf78520b5b18588b5adfa739
#
_entry.id   6011cb30bf78520b5b18588b5adfa739
#
_cell.length_a   1.000
_cell.length_b   1.000
_cell.length_c   1.000
_cell.angle_alpha   90.00
_cell.angle_beta   90.00
_cell.angle_gamma   90.00
#
_symmetry.space_group_name_H-M   'P 1'
#
loop_
_entity.id
_entity.type
_entity.pdbx_description
1 polymer ?
#
loop_
_entity_poly.entity_id
_entity_poly.type
_entity_poly.pdbx_seq_one_letter_code
_entity_poly.pdbx_strand_id
1 'polypeptide(L)'
;MQEWMIAMLVISVLLILRDMAKTIFSEMKKSAATLAYEQHPQKEKMQRYAESFQKLANSFYGMPYRKDYLSSTEIDEMIQEVQEGLCKRCHFNQVCWKQNSVQSYQRIYSLLRIMEEDDEEKFRKAKADLTGVCISQGKLVQELQKMMDRERQNLIWNNKLLENRVAVAEQLGEMAELMKVLSRDLFDMVEADVQFREEFARRLKKRHIQVRNVWYLEQPDGKLRYYAELRAKGKGCVPAGEAAAVLSKLCQTRMIPKESGKTLINREFSVLGFAEEVNFKMLYGAVKITKDKETISGDNYTCTTEDNGQFFMCLSDGMGSGLEACQESESIVDTLEQLVEAGFTGETAARMVNSVLNLKTKNGRFSTVDISMVDLYSGMCHFLKAGAATTFIKRDHWVEAISSTSLALGLVQQADFESSTKKLYEGDFLIMVTDGVLDALPEGQAEEIMKEIILQTNASAAQELGRGILERVLTYSGYCAMDDMTVLAAGLWRN
;
A
#
# COMPACT_ATOMS: atom_id res chain seq x y z
N MET A 1 -19.95 11.14 -13.50
CA MET A 1 -20.70 11.32 -12.24
C MET A 1 -20.55 10.16 -11.25
N GLN A 2 -20.56 8.89 -11.72
CA GLN A 2 -20.36 7.71 -10.84
C GLN A 2 -18.94 7.60 -10.25
N GLU A 3 -17.90 7.95 -10.98
CA GLU A 3 -16.51 7.92 -10.49
C GLU A 3 -16.28 8.90 -9.33
N TRP A 4 -16.90 10.07 -9.38
CA TRP A 4 -16.88 11.03 -8.27
C TRP A 4 -17.64 10.52 -7.03
N MET A 5 -18.68 9.73 -7.23
CA MET A 5 -19.43 9.15 -6.10
C MET A 5 -18.61 8.07 -5.39
N ILE A 6 -17.87 7.23 -6.14
CA ILE A 6 -17.04 6.17 -5.54
C ILE A 6 -15.84 6.79 -4.80
N ALA A 7 -15.14 7.75 -5.41
CA ALA A 7 -14.07 8.48 -4.76
C ALA A 7 -14.55 9.23 -3.51
N MET A 8 -15.70 9.87 -3.56
CA MET A 8 -16.32 10.51 -2.41
C MET A 8 -16.75 9.51 -1.33
N LEU A 9 -17.15 8.30 -1.71
CA LEU A 9 -17.53 7.24 -0.77
C LEU A 9 -16.29 6.68 -0.05
N VAL A 10 -15.19 6.47 -0.76
CA VAL A 10 -13.91 6.05 -0.17
C VAL A 10 -13.35 7.13 0.74
N ILE A 11 -13.34 8.39 0.31
CA ILE A 11 -12.89 9.52 1.13
C ILE A 11 -13.79 9.70 2.36
N SER A 12 -15.10 9.57 2.24
CA SER A 12 -16.01 9.69 3.38
C SER A 12 -15.85 8.53 4.37
N VAL A 13 -15.59 7.31 3.89
CA VAL A 13 -15.27 6.16 4.76
C VAL A 13 -13.94 6.37 5.48
N LEU A 14 -12.90 6.84 4.80
CA LEU A 14 -11.61 7.15 5.42
C LEU A 14 -11.73 8.31 6.44
N LEU A 15 -12.53 9.33 6.15
CA LEU A 15 -12.81 10.41 7.10
C LEU A 15 -13.62 9.94 8.31
N ILE A 16 -14.59 9.05 8.11
CA ILE A 16 -15.36 8.43 9.21
C ILE A 16 -14.44 7.58 10.07
N LEU A 17 -13.55 6.77 9.48
CA LEU A 17 -12.58 5.97 10.23
C LEU A 17 -11.59 6.85 10.99
N ARG A 18 -11.10 7.95 10.39
CA ARG A 18 -10.24 8.93 11.06
C ARG A 18 -10.96 9.60 12.24
N ASP A 19 -12.21 9.98 12.06
CA ASP A 19 -12.99 10.63 13.13
C ASP A 19 -13.43 9.62 14.20
N MET A 20 -13.71 8.37 13.84
CA MET A 20 -13.90 7.27 14.80
C MET A 20 -12.61 7.00 15.59
N ALA A 21 -11.46 6.91 14.93
CA ALA A 21 -10.17 6.75 15.62
C ALA A 21 -9.89 7.94 16.55
N LYS A 22 -10.10 9.20 16.10
CA LYS A 22 -9.97 10.40 16.95
C LYS A 22 -10.96 10.40 18.12
N THR A 23 -12.19 9.96 17.90
CA THR A 23 -13.22 9.90 18.97
C THR A 23 -12.88 8.81 19.97
N ILE A 24 -12.44 7.63 19.50
CA ILE A 24 -11.96 6.52 20.33
C ILE A 24 -10.72 6.96 21.13
N PHE A 25 -9.73 7.63 20.49
CA PHE A 25 -8.56 8.18 21.18
C PHE A 25 -8.93 9.30 22.18
N SER A 26 -9.94 10.14 21.88
CA SER A 26 -10.39 11.19 22.79
C SER A 26 -11.18 10.63 23.97
N GLU A 27 -11.97 9.58 23.75
CA GLU A 27 -12.66 8.86 24.81
C GLU A 27 -11.71 8.01 25.68
N MET A 28 -10.67 7.40 25.08
CA MET A 28 -9.58 6.78 25.85
C MET A 28 -8.87 7.80 26.76
N LYS A 29 -8.70 9.04 26.32
CA LYS A 29 -8.18 10.14 27.17
C LYS A 29 -9.10 10.45 28.35
N LYS A 30 -10.40 10.24 28.23
CA LYS A 30 -11.39 10.48 29.29
C LYS A 30 -11.71 9.24 30.15
N SER A 31 -11.59 8.05 29.58
CA SER A 31 -12.08 6.78 30.19
C SER A 31 -10.98 5.88 30.75
N ALA A 32 -9.69 6.28 30.69
CA ALA A 32 -8.60 5.52 31.33
C ALA A 32 -8.75 5.39 32.88
N ALA A 33 -9.80 5.95 33.45
CA ALA A 33 -10.07 5.89 34.88
C ALA A 33 -11.06 4.77 35.29
N THR A 34 -11.68 4.06 34.36
CA THR A 34 -12.78 3.13 34.72
C THR A 34 -12.85 1.90 33.81
N LEU A 35 -11.71 1.31 33.42
CA LEU A 35 -11.71 0.02 32.74
C LEU A 35 -11.55 -1.10 33.77
N ALA A 36 -12.62 -1.36 34.52
CA ALA A 36 -12.79 -2.62 35.18
C ALA A 36 -13.05 -3.72 34.17
N TYR A 37 -12.37 -4.84 34.36
CA TYR A 37 -12.38 -6.05 33.55
C TYR A 37 -13.81 -6.66 33.49
N GLU A 38 -14.63 -6.18 32.57
CA GLU A 38 -15.83 -6.84 32.09
C GLU A 38 -15.74 -7.00 30.59
N GLN A 39 -16.19 -8.14 30.08
CA GLN A 39 -16.24 -8.45 28.64
C GLN A 39 -16.69 -7.21 27.86
N HIS A 40 -15.74 -6.55 27.18
CA HIS A 40 -16.03 -5.26 26.57
C HIS A 40 -17.00 -5.46 25.39
N PRO A 41 -18.27 -5.03 25.50
CA PRO A 41 -19.22 -5.14 24.39
C PRO A 41 -18.74 -4.41 23.12
N GLN A 42 -17.80 -3.49 23.29
CA GLN A 42 -17.14 -2.77 22.21
C GLN A 42 -16.14 -3.64 21.42
N LYS A 43 -15.40 -4.54 22.09
CA LYS A 43 -14.51 -5.52 21.44
C LYS A 43 -15.32 -6.45 20.53
N GLU A 44 -16.40 -7.01 21.07
CA GLU A 44 -17.29 -7.89 20.31
C GLU A 44 -17.94 -7.14 19.13
N LYS A 45 -18.31 -5.87 19.34
CA LYS A 45 -18.85 -5.01 18.28
C LYS A 45 -17.83 -4.73 17.16
N MET A 46 -16.58 -4.45 17.51
CA MET A 46 -15.50 -4.27 16.52
C MET A 46 -15.19 -5.55 15.76
N GLN A 47 -15.17 -6.70 16.44
CA GLN A 47 -15.00 -8.00 15.80
C GLN A 47 -16.16 -8.30 14.84
N ARG A 48 -17.40 -8.02 15.21
CA ARG A 48 -18.56 -8.16 14.30
C ARG A 48 -18.47 -7.24 13.09
N TYR A 49 -17.95 -6.03 13.24
CA TYR A 49 -17.70 -5.14 12.09
C TYR A 49 -16.62 -5.73 11.16
N ALA A 50 -15.50 -6.20 11.71
CA ALA A 50 -14.46 -6.86 10.94
C ALA A 50 -15.00 -8.08 10.17
N GLU A 51 -15.79 -8.94 10.84
CA GLU A 51 -16.46 -10.07 10.19
C GLU A 51 -17.43 -9.63 9.08
N SER A 52 -18.16 -8.53 9.30
CA SER A 52 -19.10 -7.99 8.33
C SER A 52 -18.39 -7.44 7.08
N PHE A 53 -17.28 -6.73 7.27
CA PHE A 53 -16.43 -6.27 6.15
C PHE A 53 -15.82 -7.46 5.41
N GLN A 54 -15.34 -8.48 6.12
CA GLN A 54 -14.80 -9.68 5.49
C GLN A 54 -15.86 -10.44 4.68
N LYS A 55 -17.08 -10.56 5.20
CA LYS A 55 -18.21 -11.18 4.48
C LYS A 55 -18.56 -10.38 3.23
N LEU A 56 -18.55 -9.05 3.34
CA LEU A 56 -18.81 -8.17 2.20
C LEU A 56 -17.71 -8.31 1.15
N ALA A 57 -16.44 -8.31 1.53
CA ALA A 57 -15.31 -8.57 0.65
C ALA A 57 -15.48 -9.91 -0.09
N ASN A 58 -15.77 -10.97 0.66
CA ASN A 58 -15.98 -12.32 0.09
C ASN A 58 -17.16 -12.37 -0.90
N SER A 59 -18.22 -11.56 -0.67
CA SER A 59 -19.35 -11.49 -1.60
C SER A 59 -18.95 -10.87 -2.95
N PHE A 60 -18.00 -9.94 -2.96
CA PHE A 60 -17.46 -9.38 -4.21
C PHE A 60 -16.53 -10.35 -4.95
N TYR A 61 -15.74 -11.16 -4.21
CA TYR A 61 -14.91 -12.21 -4.83
C TYR A 61 -15.72 -13.36 -5.44
N GLY A 62 -16.91 -13.67 -4.92
CA GLY A 62 -17.77 -14.73 -5.42
C GLY A 62 -18.51 -14.41 -6.73
N MET A 63 -18.32 -13.23 -7.30
CA MET A 63 -18.99 -12.81 -8.55
C MET A 63 -18.21 -13.26 -9.80
N PRO A 64 -18.89 -13.35 -10.98
CA PRO A 64 -18.27 -13.89 -12.20
C PRO A 64 -17.04 -13.11 -12.63
N TYR A 65 -16.06 -13.84 -13.16
CA TYR A 65 -14.81 -13.33 -13.68
C TYR A 65 -14.97 -12.52 -14.97
N ARG A 66 -13.92 -11.79 -15.33
CA ARG A 66 -13.75 -11.09 -16.61
C ARG A 66 -14.11 -12.00 -17.77
N LYS A 67 -14.87 -11.47 -18.72
CA LYS A 67 -15.18 -12.14 -19.98
C LYS A 67 -14.32 -11.54 -21.09
N ASP A 68 -13.62 -12.41 -21.83
CA ASP A 68 -12.83 -11.98 -22.98
C ASP A 68 -13.62 -12.04 -24.29
N TYR A 69 -14.72 -12.83 -24.30
CA TYR A 69 -15.56 -13.08 -25.49
C TYR A 69 -17.03 -12.97 -25.13
N LEU A 70 -17.85 -12.65 -26.16
CA LEU A 70 -19.28 -12.68 -26.03
C LEU A 70 -19.76 -14.13 -25.82
N SER A 71 -20.70 -14.32 -24.92
CA SER A 71 -21.35 -15.61 -24.71
C SER A 71 -22.24 -15.99 -25.90
N SER A 72 -22.54 -17.28 -26.06
CA SER A 72 -23.47 -17.74 -27.10
C SER A 72 -24.84 -17.09 -26.95
N THR A 73 -25.29 -16.84 -25.72
CA THR A 73 -26.57 -16.15 -25.44
C THR A 73 -26.60 -14.71 -25.93
N GLU A 74 -25.51 -13.96 -25.75
CA GLU A 74 -25.38 -12.56 -26.22
C GLU A 74 -25.40 -12.54 -27.78
N ILE A 75 -24.73 -13.50 -28.43
CA ILE A 75 -24.76 -13.63 -29.88
C ILE A 75 -26.15 -14.03 -30.37
N ASP A 76 -26.85 -14.93 -29.68
CA ASP A 76 -28.21 -15.32 -29.99
C ASP A 76 -29.18 -14.13 -29.91
N GLU A 77 -29.06 -13.29 -28.90
CA GLU A 77 -29.84 -12.07 -28.76
C GLU A 77 -29.60 -11.10 -29.93
N MET A 78 -28.35 -10.91 -30.35
CA MET A 78 -28.01 -10.10 -31.52
C MET A 78 -28.65 -10.66 -32.82
N ILE A 79 -28.62 -11.97 -33.01
CA ILE A 79 -29.24 -12.63 -34.17
C ILE A 79 -30.74 -12.40 -34.13
N GLN A 80 -31.39 -12.56 -33.00
CA GLN A 80 -32.80 -12.33 -32.82
C GLN A 80 -33.19 -10.88 -33.09
N GLU A 81 -32.42 -9.91 -32.58
CA GLU A 81 -32.64 -8.48 -32.81
C GLU A 81 -32.58 -8.13 -34.30
N VAL A 82 -31.59 -8.67 -35.04
CA VAL A 82 -31.49 -8.49 -36.49
C VAL A 82 -32.63 -9.18 -37.23
N GLN A 83 -33.02 -10.37 -36.78
CA GLN A 83 -34.14 -11.11 -37.37
C GLN A 83 -35.45 -10.29 -37.27
N GLU A 84 -35.73 -9.72 -36.09
CA GLU A 84 -36.94 -8.93 -35.84
C GLU A 84 -36.90 -7.54 -36.50
N GLY A 85 -35.76 -6.87 -36.43
CA GLY A 85 -35.60 -5.50 -36.94
C GLY A 85 -35.50 -5.37 -38.44
N LEU A 86 -34.62 -6.21 -39.04
CA LEU A 86 -34.29 -6.13 -40.47
C LEU A 86 -34.93 -7.24 -41.27
N CYS A 87 -34.75 -8.52 -40.86
CA CYS A 87 -35.16 -9.66 -41.69
C CYS A 87 -36.67 -9.85 -41.75
N LYS A 88 -37.42 -9.50 -40.69
CA LYS A 88 -38.89 -9.62 -40.64
C LYS A 88 -39.58 -8.76 -41.70
N ARG A 89 -38.97 -7.67 -42.13
CA ARG A 89 -39.47 -6.75 -43.16
C ARG A 89 -38.95 -7.08 -44.56
N CYS A 90 -38.13 -8.11 -44.70
CA CYS A 90 -37.56 -8.53 -45.98
C CYS A 90 -38.50 -9.45 -46.74
N HIS A 91 -38.64 -9.24 -48.05
CA HIS A 91 -39.45 -10.11 -48.91
C HIS A 91 -39.03 -11.58 -48.93
N PHE A 92 -37.76 -11.88 -48.62
CA PHE A 92 -37.22 -13.22 -48.55
C PHE A 92 -37.22 -13.82 -47.13
N ASN A 93 -37.90 -13.19 -46.18
CA ASN A 93 -37.97 -13.68 -44.79
C ASN A 93 -38.44 -15.14 -44.71
N GLN A 94 -39.48 -15.50 -45.48
CA GLN A 94 -39.99 -16.87 -45.47
C GLN A 94 -38.96 -17.91 -45.95
N VAL A 95 -38.15 -17.58 -46.94
CA VAL A 95 -37.11 -18.46 -47.48
C VAL A 95 -35.95 -18.57 -46.46
N CYS A 96 -35.49 -17.45 -45.95
CA CYS A 96 -34.36 -17.42 -45.04
C CYS A 96 -34.67 -18.02 -43.66
N TRP A 97 -35.80 -17.68 -43.07
CA TRP A 97 -36.08 -17.98 -41.65
C TRP A 97 -37.16 -19.04 -41.42
N LYS A 98 -37.90 -19.46 -42.46
CA LYS A 98 -38.82 -20.59 -42.37
C LYS A 98 -38.31 -21.83 -43.10
N GLN A 99 -37.72 -21.68 -44.28
CA GLN A 99 -37.23 -22.83 -45.06
C GLN A 99 -35.77 -23.17 -44.74
N ASN A 100 -34.92 -22.15 -44.55
CA ASN A 100 -33.46 -22.27 -44.34
C ASN A 100 -33.00 -21.65 -43.02
N SER A 101 -33.79 -21.77 -41.96
CA SER A 101 -33.53 -21.11 -40.66
C SER A 101 -32.16 -21.47 -40.06
N VAL A 102 -31.81 -22.75 -40.08
CA VAL A 102 -30.52 -23.23 -39.52
C VAL A 102 -29.32 -22.66 -40.29
N GLN A 103 -29.40 -22.64 -41.61
CA GLN A 103 -28.31 -22.13 -42.45
C GLN A 103 -28.17 -20.62 -42.32
N SER A 104 -29.28 -19.88 -42.23
CA SER A 104 -29.28 -18.43 -42.04
C SER A 104 -28.69 -18.06 -40.66
N TYR A 105 -29.09 -18.78 -39.63
CA TYR A 105 -28.55 -18.64 -38.29
C TYR A 105 -27.03 -18.89 -38.28
N GLN A 106 -26.57 -20.04 -38.80
CA GLN A 106 -25.16 -20.41 -38.81
C GLN A 106 -24.29 -19.40 -39.56
N ARG A 107 -24.76 -18.84 -40.66
CA ARG A 107 -24.02 -17.81 -41.41
C ARG A 107 -23.86 -16.51 -40.61
N ILE A 108 -24.91 -16.04 -39.95
CA ILE A 108 -24.86 -14.83 -39.16
C ILE A 108 -24.01 -15.08 -37.91
N TYR A 109 -24.16 -16.22 -37.26
CA TYR A 109 -23.37 -16.62 -36.11
C TYR A 109 -21.87 -16.67 -36.45
N SER A 110 -21.50 -17.33 -37.54
CA SER A 110 -20.10 -17.39 -37.99
C SER A 110 -19.55 -16.01 -38.33
N LEU A 111 -20.36 -15.13 -38.93
CA LEU A 111 -19.95 -13.78 -39.25
C LEU A 111 -19.70 -12.95 -37.98
N LEU A 112 -20.56 -13.07 -36.96
CA LEU A 112 -20.39 -12.39 -35.67
C LEU A 112 -19.13 -12.90 -34.95
N ARG A 113 -18.86 -14.20 -34.96
CA ARG A 113 -17.63 -14.76 -34.39
C ARG A 113 -16.36 -14.25 -35.08
N ILE A 114 -16.38 -14.14 -36.41
CA ILE A 114 -15.27 -13.59 -37.19
C ILE A 114 -15.09 -12.10 -36.92
N MET A 115 -16.18 -11.36 -36.76
CA MET A 115 -16.11 -9.95 -36.32
C MET A 115 -15.49 -9.77 -34.91
N GLU A 116 -15.75 -10.74 -34.02
CA GLU A 116 -15.18 -10.74 -32.68
C GLU A 116 -13.65 -10.97 -32.68
N GLU A 117 -13.16 -11.87 -33.56
CA GLU A 117 -11.74 -12.17 -33.74
C GLU A 117 -10.95 -11.05 -34.43
N ASP A 118 -11.61 -10.04 -35.01
CA ASP A 118 -11.01 -8.89 -35.72
C ASP A 118 -10.14 -9.31 -36.93
N ASP A 119 -10.47 -10.44 -37.57
CA ASP A 119 -9.75 -10.99 -38.72
C ASP A 119 -10.36 -10.45 -40.03
N GLU A 120 -9.75 -9.43 -40.63
CA GLU A 120 -10.23 -8.78 -41.86
C GLU A 120 -10.31 -9.73 -43.04
N GLU A 121 -9.41 -10.71 -43.17
CA GLU A 121 -9.40 -11.65 -44.32
C GLU A 121 -10.54 -12.62 -44.22
N LYS A 122 -10.77 -13.23 -43.05
CA LYS A 122 -11.92 -14.10 -42.79
C LYS A 122 -13.24 -13.34 -42.93
N PHE A 123 -13.28 -12.10 -42.43
CA PHE A 123 -14.46 -11.25 -42.54
C PHE A 123 -14.83 -10.97 -44.02
N ARG A 124 -13.86 -10.69 -44.87
CA ARG A 124 -14.06 -10.45 -46.30
C ARG A 124 -14.62 -11.70 -47.02
N LYS A 125 -14.11 -12.88 -46.66
CA LYS A 125 -14.62 -14.18 -47.21
C LYS A 125 -16.05 -14.43 -46.72
N ALA A 126 -16.35 -14.32 -45.44
CA ALA A 126 -17.68 -14.53 -44.88
C ALA A 126 -18.73 -13.54 -45.45
N LYS A 127 -18.32 -12.30 -45.70
CA LYS A 127 -19.14 -11.28 -46.35
C LYS A 127 -19.43 -11.66 -47.82
N ALA A 128 -18.46 -12.20 -48.53
CA ALA A 128 -18.67 -12.66 -49.92
C ALA A 128 -19.67 -13.84 -49.99
N ASP A 129 -19.63 -14.78 -49.05
CA ASP A 129 -20.56 -15.91 -48.95
C ASP A 129 -22.02 -15.47 -48.70
N LEU A 130 -22.23 -14.30 -48.10
CA LEU A 130 -23.55 -13.71 -47.92
C LEU A 130 -24.08 -13.03 -49.19
N THR A 131 -23.22 -12.64 -50.14
CA THR A 131 -23.58 -11.85 -51.33
C THR A 131 -24.53 -12.65 -52.24
N GLY A 132 -24.40 -13.98 -52.31
CA GLY A 132 -25.26 -14.83 -53.12
C GLY A 132 -26.60 -15.23 -52.47
N VAL A 133 -26.82 -14.91 -51.20
CA VAL A 133 -27.94 -15.39 -50.40
C VAL A 133 -28.81 -14.28 -49.83
N CYS A 134 -28.20 -13.16 -49.39
CA CYS A 134 -28.90 -12.06 -48.75
C CYS A 134 -29.00 -10.84 -49.67
N ILE A 135 -30.23 -10.48 -50.11
CA ILE A 135 -30.47 -9.30 -50.92
C ILE A 135 -30.10 -8.00 -50.20
N SER A 136 -30.28 -7.96 -48.90
CA SER A 136 -29.98 -6.79 -48.06
C SER A 136 -28.62 -6.90 -47.32
N GLN A 137 -27.66 -7.61 -47.90
CA GLN A 137 -26.37 -7.90 -47.30
C GLN A 137 -25.67 -6.66 -46.70
N GLY A 138 -25.64 -5.55 -47.47
CA GLY A 138 -24.97 -4.34 -47.00
C GLY A 138 -25.61 -3.77 -45.74
N LYS A 139 -26.95 -3.75 -45.66
CA LYS A 139 -27.67 -3.31 -44.47
C LYS A 139 -27.51 -4.29 -43.31
N LEU A 140 -27.53 -5.59 -43.57
CA LEU A 140 -27.34 -6.63 -42.56
C LEU A 140 -25.96 -6.51 -41.91
N VAL A 141 -24.92 -6.43 -42.72
CA VAL A 141 -23.55 -6.29 -42.20
C VAL A 141 -23.38 -5.01 -41.40
N GLN A 142 -23.95 -3.89 -41.86
CA GLN A 142 -23.89 -2.61 -41.15
C GLN A 142 -24.60 -2.66 -39.79
N GLU A 143 -25.77 -3.31 -39.72
CA GLU A 143 -26.46 -3.46 -38.43
C GLU A 143 -25.72 -4.41 -37.49
N LEU A 144 -25.18 -5.52 -38.00
CA LEU A 144 -24.34 -6.42 -37.18
C LEU A 144 -23.07 -5.72 -36.64
N GLN A 145 -22.43 -4.88 -37.47
CA GLN A 145 -21.26 -4.09 -37.02
C GLN A 145 -21.63 -3.15 -35.87
N LYS A 146 -22.72 -2.39 -36.02
CA LYS A 146 -23.20 -1.48 -34.95
C LYS A 146 -23.49 -2.22 -33.64
N MET A 147 -24.14 -3.40 -33.77
CA MET A 147 -24.45 -4.23 -32.61
C MET A 147 -23.17 -4.76 -31.97
N MET A 148 -22.21 -5.25 -32.76
CA MET A 148 -20.92 -5.73 -32.29
C MET A 148 -20.16 -4.62 -31.56
N ASP A 149 -20.11 -3.39 -32.08
CA ASP A 149 -19.49 -2.25 -31.45
C ASP A 149 -20.14 -1.90 -30.11
N ARG A 150 -21.49 -1.98 -30.05
CA ARG A 150 -22.24 -1.78 -28.80
C ARG A 150 -21.92 -2.84 -27.77
N GLU A 151 -21.93 -4.13 -28.17
CA GLU A 151 -21.63 -5.22 -27.23
C GLU A 151 -20.17 -5.28 -26.81
N ARG A 152 -19.22 -4.91 -27.67
CA ARG A 152 -17.81 -4.69 -27.29
C ARG A 152 -17.68 -3.59 -26.23
N GLN A 153 -18.38 -2.48 -26.39
CA GLN A 153 -18.39 -1.43 -25.38
C GLN A 153 -19.01 -1.90 -24.06
N ASN A 154 -20.11 -2.64 -24.12
CA ASN A 154 -20.75 -3.24 -22.95
C ASN A 154 -19.80 -4.21 -22.24
N LEU A 155 -19.07 -5.03 -22.99
CA LEU A 155 -18.09 -5.98 -22.46
C LEU A 155 -16.95 -5.25 -21.74
N ILE A 156 -16.40 -4.20 -22.36
CA ILE A 156 -15.37 -3.34 -21.75
C ILE A 156 -15.90 -2.70 -20.47
N TRP A 157 -17.11 -2.15 -20.49
CA TRP A 157 -17.74 -1.55 -19.31
C TRP A 157 -17.97 -2.55 -18.18
N ASN A 158 -18.49 -3.75 -18.51
CA ASN A 158 -18.71 -4.80 -17.53
C ASN A 158 -17.39 -5.30 -16.91
N ASN A 159 -16.37 -5.48 -17.74
CA ASN A 159 -15.04 -5.88 -17.25
C ASN A 159 -14.45 -4.83 -16.33
N LYS A 160 -14.54 -3.53 -16.70
CA LYS A 160 -14.08 -2.44 -15.84
C LYS A 160 -14.86 -2.36 -14.52
N LEU A 161 -16.15 -2.68 -14.54
CA LEU A 161 -16.98 -2.76 -13.32
C LEU A 161 -16.58 -3.95 -12.44
N LEU A 162 -16.19 -5.08 -13.02
CA LEU A 162 -15.67 -6.25 -12.31
C LEU A 162 -14.31 -5.96 -11.68
N GLU A 163 -13.43 -5.27 -12.41
CA GLU A 163 -12.13 -4.82 -11.93
C GLU A 163 -12.26 -3.89 -10.69
N ASN A 164 -13.14 -2.91 -10.78
CA ASN A 164 -13.44 -2.02 -9.65
C ASN A 164 -14.00 -2.78 -8.42
N ARG A 165 -14.76 -3.86 -8.63
CA ARG A 165 -15.27 -4.70 -7.52
C ARG A 165 -14.15 -5.44 -6.79
N VAL A 166 -13.16 -5.97 -7.51
CA VAL A 166 -12.01 -6.64 -6.89
C VAL A 166 -11.25 -5.66 -6.02
N ALA A 167 -10.97 -4.45 -6.52
CA ALA A 167 -10.32 -3.41 -5.74
C ALA A 167 -11.11 -3.04 -4.47
N VAL A 168 -12.44 -2.93 -4.57
CA VAL A 168 -13.32 -2.69 -3.39
C VAL A 168 -13.29 -3.88 -2.42
N ALA A 169 -13.26 -5.11 -2.92
CA ALA A 169 -13.17 -6.31 -2.09
C ALA A 169 -11.86 -6.35 -1.30
N GLU A 170 -10.73 -6.02 -1.95
CA GLU A 170 -9.43 -5.91 -1.30
C GLU A 170 -9.45 -4.84 -0.20
N GLN A 171 -9.95 -3.63 -0.48
CA GLN A 171 -10.05 -2.56 0.51
C GLN A 171 -10.92 -2.95 1.71
N LEU A 172 -12.03 -3.65 1.49
CA LEU A 172 -12.90 -4.13 2.58
C LEU A 172 -12.21 -5.23 3.42
N GLY A 173 -11.45 -6.12 2.77
CA GLY A 173 -10.63 -7.13 3.45
C GLY A 173 -9.57 -6.49 4.34
N GLU A 174 -8.85 -5.51 3.83
CA GLU A 174 -7.86 -4.74 4.56
C GLU A 174 -8.47 -3.98 5.76
N MET A 175 -9.65 -3.35 5.57
CA MET A 175 -10.39 -2.74 6.68
C MET A 175 -10.79 -3.74 7.75
N ALA A 176 -11.19 -4.96 7.36
CA ALA A 176 -11.50 -6.02 8.31
C ALA A 176 -10.28 -6.41 9.15
N GLU A 177 -9.11 -6.52 8.52
CA GLU A 177 -7.87 -6.85 9.22
C GLU A 177 -7.43 -5.73 10.17
N LEU A 178 -7.48 -4.46 9.71
CA LEU A 178 -7.22 -3.31 10.57
C LEU A 178 -8.12 -3.30 11.81
N MET A 179 -9.42 -3.55 11.64
CA MET A 179 -10.34 -3.61 12.78
C MET A 179 -10.00 -4.71 13.76
N LYS A 180 -9.50 -5.86 13.30
CA LYS A 180 -9.01 -6.94 14.17
C LYS A 180 -7.78 -6.51 14.96
N VAL A 181 -6.81 -5.87 14.31
CA VAL A 181 -5.60 -5.35 14.96
C VAL A 181 -5.97 -4.30 16.01
N LEU A 182 -6.77 -3.29 15.64
CA LEU A 182 -7.24 -2.27 16.57
C LEU A 182 -8.04 -2.85 17.74
N SER A 183 -8.90 -3.85 17.48
CA SER A 183 -9.65 -4.55 18.53
C SER A 183 -8.72 -5.23 19.53
N ARG A 184 -7.63 -5.84 19.06
CA ARG A 184 -6.60 -6.45 19.90
C ARG A 184 -5.87 -5.39 20.73
N ASP A 185 -5.35 -4.38 20.07
CA ASP A 185 -4.55 -3.33 20.72
C ASP A 185 -5.33 -2.52 21.76
N LEU A 186 -6.64 -2.35 21.56
CA LEU A 186 -7.49 -1.58 22.47
C LEU A 186 -8.05 -2.39 23.64
N PHE A 187 -8.31 -3.69 23.45
CA PHE A 187 -9.10 -4.48 24.39
C PHE A 187 -8.37 -5.69 24.99
N ASP A 188 -7.18 -6.02 24.52
CA ASP A 188 -6.41 -7.15 25.04
C ASP A 188 -5.42 -6.74 26.15
N MET A 189 -5.60 -5.54 26.72
CA MET A 189 -4.85 -5.14 27.90
C MET A 189 -5.27 -5.98 29.11
N VAL A 190 -4.30 -6.64 29.72
CA VAL A 190 -4.47 -7.46 30.92
C VAL A 190 -3.98 -6.70 32.13
N GLU A 191 -4.74 -6.73 33.24
CA GLU A 191 -4.28 -6.15 34.49
C GLU A 191 -3.08 -6.96 35.04
N ALA A 192 -2.04 -6.27 35.43
CA ALA A 192 -0.84 -6.91 35.95
C ALA A 192 -1.15 -7.60 37.28
N ASP A 193 -0.49 -8.74 37.53
CA ASP A 193 -0.61 -9.50 38.76
C ASP A 193 -0.47 -8.61 40.02
N VAL A 194 -1.21 -8.95 41.06
CA VAL A 194 -1.25 -8.17 42.30
C VAL A 194 0.15 -8.03 42.92
N GLN A 195 0.95 -9.09 42.90
CA GLN A 195 2.31 -9.07 43.44
C GLN A 195 3.23 -8.13 42.66
N PHE A 196 3.12 -8.15 41.32
CA PHE A 196 3.87 -7.26 40.43
C PHE A 196 3.48 -5.80 40.69
N ARG A 197 2.17 -5.51 40.76
CA ARG A 197 1.66 -4.15 41.02
C ARG A 197 2.12 -3.61 42.38
N GLU A 198 2.04 -4.42 43.44
CA GLU A 198 2.47 -4.03 44.77
C GLU A 198 3.98 -3.77 44.86
N GLU A 199 4.79 -4.61 44.25
CA GLU A 199 6.24 -4.45 44.19
C GLU A 199 6.63 -3.19 43.40
N PHE A 200 5.98 -2.96 42.27
CA PHE A 200 6.18 -1.75 41.46
C PHE A 200 5.82 -0.50 42.26
N ALA A 201 4.65 -0.51 42.92
CA ALA A 201 4.20 0.60 43.76
C ALA A 201 5.13 0.84 44.96
N ARG A 202 5.62 -0.22 45.59
CA ARG A 202 6.57 -0.13 46.72
C ARG A 202 7.89 0.54 46.33
N ARG A 203 8.43 0.17 45.14
CA ARG A 203 9.67 0.74 44.61
C ARG A 203 9.51 2.21 44.19
N LEU A 204 8.36 2.53 43.52
CA LEU A 204 8.04 3.87 43.07
C LEU A 204 7.71 4.84 44.22
N LYS A 205 7.20 4.35 45.35
CA LYS A 205 6.96 5.16 46.56
C LYS A 205 8.24 5.86 47.04
N LYS A 206 9.40 5.21 46.90
CA LYS A 206 10.71 5.79 47.24
C LYS A 206 11.10 6.96 46.34
N ARG A 207 10.47 7.08 45.16
CA ARG A 207 10.69 8.13 44.15
C ARG A 207 9.56 9.16 44.14
N HIS A 208 8.72 9.18 45.19
CA HIS A 208 7.56 10.06 45.29
C HIS A 208 6.52 9.88 44.14
N ILE A 209 6.42 8.70 43.61
CA ILE A 209 5.41 8.35 42.61
C ILE A 209 4.39 7.42 43.26
N GLN A 210 3.11 7.67 43.02
CA GLN A 210 2.00 6.81 43.38
C GLN A 210 1.47 6.09 42.16
N VAL A 211 1.25 4.78 42.29
CA VAL A 211 0.66 3.90 41.29
C VAL A 211 -0.79 3.64 41.70
N ARG A 212 -1.73 3.68 40.77
CA ARG A 212 -3.11 3.25 40.94
C ARG A 212 -3.33 1.89 40.30
N ASN A 213 -3.09 1.79 39.01
CA ASN A 213 -3.26 0.57 38.22
C ASN A 213 -2.06 0.34 37.31
N VAL A 214 -1.86 -0.91 36.92
CA VAL A 214 -0.85 -1.34 35.94
C VAL A 214 -1.48 -2.39 35.04
N TRP A 215 -1.33 -2.21 33.75
CA TRP A 215 -1.76 -3.18 32.72
C TRP A 215 -0.59 -3.50 31.81
N TYR A 216 -0.67 -4.62 31.13
CA TYR A 216 0.23 -4.95 30.04
C TYR A 216 -0.55 -5.44 28.82
N LEU A 217 0.06 -5.27 27.67
CA LEU A 217 -0.43 -5.75 26.37
C LEU A 217 0.70 -6.59 25.76
N GLU A 218 0.39 -7.84 25.43
CA GLU A 218 1.30 -8.72 24.71
C GLU A 218 1.18 -8.45 23.21
N GLN A 219 2.31 -8.11 22.59
CA GLN A 219 2.40 -7.87 21.15
C GLN A 219 2.49 -9.20 20.39
N PRO A 220 2.16 -9.25 19.09
CA PRO A 220 2.28 -10.47 18.28
C PRO A 220 3.69 -11.08 18.24
N ASP A 221 4.72 -10.28 18.47
CA ASP A 221 6.13 -10.70 18.56
C ASP A 221 6.53 -11.19 19.97
N GLY A 222 5.59 -11.31 20.89
CA GLY A 222 5.79 -11.76 22.27
C GLY A 222 6.34 -10.69 23.23
N LYS A 223 6.55 -9.45 22.77
CA LYS A 223 7.00 -8.35 23.62
C LYS A 223 5.85 -7.77 24.44
N LEU A 224 6.17 -7.28 25.65
CA LEU A 224 5.19 -6.71 26.55
C LEU A 224 5.27 -5.18 26.54
N ARG A 225 4.13 -4.56 26.32
CA ARG A 225 3.94 -3.12 26.57
C ARG A 225 3.23 -2.94 27.89
N TYR A 226 3.78 -2.08 28.76
CA TYR A 226 3.17 -1.79 30.05
C TYR A 226 2.51 -0.42 30.02
N TYR A 227 1.37 -0.32 30.66
CA TYR A 227 0.65 0.92 30.90
C TYR A 227 0.42 1.07 32.38
N ALA A 228 0.79 2.21 32.95
CA ALA A 228 0.65 2.45 34.37
C ALA A 228 -0.04 3.79 34.64
N GLU A 229 -1.02 3.79 35.52
CA GLU A 229 -1.69 4.98 36.01
C GLU A 229 -0.90 5.55 37.19
N LEU A 230 -0.16 6.64 36.92
CA LEU A 230 0.82 7.23 37.83
C LEU A 230 0.50 8.67 38.17
N ARG A 231 0.87 9.11 39.40
CA ARG A 231 0.93 10.51 39.77
C ARG A 231 2.13 10.81 40.65
N ALA A 232 2.64 12.02 40.62
CA ALA A 232 3.69 12.50 41.52
C ALA A 232 3.11 12.93 42.89
N LYS A 233 3.75 12.50 43.97
CA LYS A 233 3.48 12.98 45.33
C LYS A 233 4.46 14.10 45.67
N GLY A 234 3.98 15.33 45.75
CA GLY A 234 4.84 16.46 46.08
C GLY A 234 4.59 17.72 45.26
N LYS A 235 5.48 18.71 45.36
CA LYS A 235 5.28 20.01 44.69
C LYS A 235 5.80 20.07 43.24
N GLY A 236 6.40 19.00 42.72
CA GLY A 236 7.02 18.95 41.36
C GLY A 236 6.44 17.83 40.48
N CYS A 237 6.92 17.82 39.23
CA CYS A 237 6.74 16.69 38.29
C CYS A 237 7.95 15.75 38.45
N VAL A 238 7.75 14.48 38.08
CA VAL A 238 8.82 13.47 38.07
C VAL A 238 8.98 12.96 36.63
N PRO A 239 10.22 12.82 36.11
CA PRO A 239 10.42 12.23 34.77
C PRO A 239 9.85 10.81 34.68
N ALA A 240 9.21 10.49 33.57
CA ALA A 240 8.68 9.15 33.33
C ALA A 240 9.78 8.06 33.31
N GLY A 241 11.00 8.42 32.94
CA GLY A 241 12.20 7.57 33.01
C GLY A 241 12.48 6.97 34.38
N GLU A 242 12.05 7.65 35.49
CA GLU A 242 12.17 7.12 36.83
C GLU A 242 11.28 5.89 37.06
N ALA A 243 10.08 5.90 36.46
CA ALA A 243 9.18 4.74 36.48
C ALA A 243 9.68 3.64 35.57
N ALA A 244 10.18 4.01 34.38
CA ALA A 244 10.78 3.08 33.44
C ALA A 244 11.99 2.34 34.03
N ALA A 245 12.86 3.03 34.77
CA ALA A 245 14.02 2.41 35.43
C ALA A 245 13.62 1.39 36.51
N VAL A 246 12.49 1.60 37.19
CA VAL A 246 11.95 0.62 38.14
C VAL A 246 11.34 -0.55 37.43
N LEU A 247 10.59 -0.29 36.35
CA LEU A 247 9.97 -1.31 35.54
C LEU A 247 11.02 -2.22 34.89
N SER A 248 12.12 -1.63 34.36
CA SER A 248 13.24 -2.38 33.80
C SER A 248 13.84 -3.41 34.77
N LYS A 249 13.93 -3.05 36.05
CA LYS A 249 14.42 -3.97 37.08
C LYS A 249 13.44 -5.09 37.43
N LEU A 250 12.14 -4.86 37.25
CA LEU A 250 11.12 -5.87 37.51
C LEU A 250 10.97 -6.83 36.33
N CYS A 251 11.01 -6.30 35.10
CA CYS A 251 10.87 -7.08 33.88
C CYS A 251 12.18 -7.75 33.43
N GLN A 252 13.34 -7.39 34.05
CA GLN A 252 14.69 -7.81 33.62
C GLN A 252 15.04 -7.43 32.19
N THR A 253 14.33 -6.46 31.62
CA THR A 253 14.50 -5.92 30.27
C THR A 253 14.51 -4.40 30.35
N ARG A 254 15.30 -3.75 29.52
CA ARG A 254 15.38 -2.28 29.52
C ARG A 254 14.08 -1.71 28.96
N MET A 255 13.35 -0.98 29.81
CA MET A 255 12.08 -0.34 29.49
C MET A 255 12.25 1.16 29.37
N ILE A 256 11.62 1.76 28.39
CA ILE A 256 11.59 3.21 28.15
C ILE A 256 10.14 3.73 28.12
N PRO A 257 9.90 5.00 28.45
CA PRO A 257 8.60 5.62 28.18
C PRO A 257 8.34 5.66 26.67
N LYS A 258 7.09 5.45 26.23
CA LYS A 258 6.73 5.62 24.82
C LYS A 258 6.97 7.05 24.36
N GLU A 259 7.53 7.22 23.15
CA GLU A 259 7.83 8.53 22.57
C GLU A 259 6.57 9.38 22.34
N SER A 260 5.48 8.74 21.91
CA SER A 260 4.16 9.37 21.74
C SER A 260 3.47 9.73 23.07
N GLY A 261 4.08 9.38 24.20
CA GLY A 261 3.50 9.52 25.53
C GLY A 261 3.95 10.77 26.29
N LYS A 262 3.40 10.90 27.52
CA LYS A 262 3.83 11.94 28.46
C LYS A 262 5.21 11.61 29.01
N THR A 263 6.15 12.54 28.90
CA THR A 263 7.51 12.41 29.44
C THR A 263 7.62 12.75 30.94
N LEU A 264 6.58 13.38 31.50
CA LEU A 264 6.51 13.80 32.88
C LEU A 264 5.30 13.24 33.61
N ILE A 265 5.50 12.75 34.83
CA ILE A 265 4.47 12.33 35.77
C ILE A 265 4.06 13.56 36.58
N ASN A 266 2.81 13.99 36.41
CA ASN A 266 2.24 15.16 37.06
C ASN A 266 1.52 14.78 38.38
N ARG A 267 0.94 15.79 39.07
CA ARG A 267 0.18 15.61 40.32
C ARG A 267 -1.15 14.89 40.14
N GLU A 268 -1.72 14.93 38.93
CA GLU A 268 -2.91 14.22 38.58
C GLU A 268 -2.57 12.83 38.04
N PHE A 269 -3.43 11.86 38.35
CA PHE A 269 -3.26 10.54 37.76
C PHE A 269 -3.34 10.61 36.23
N SER A 270 -2.38 10.02 35.60
CA SER A 270 -2.35 9.87 34.14
C SER A 270 -1.74 8.53 33.77
N VAL A 271 -2.25 7.95 32.69
CA VAL A 271 -1.71 6.71 32.14
C VAL A 271 -0.48 7.05 31.32
N LEU A 272 0.62 6.35 31.61
CA LEU A 272 1.86 6.38 30.86
C LEU A 272 2.13 5.01 30.26
N GLY A 273 2.56 4.98 29.00
CA GLY A 273 2.99 3.77 28.29
C GLY A 273 4.49 3.57 28.41
N PHE A 274 4.90 2.31 28.55
CA PHE A 274 6.30 1.88 28.56
C PHE A 274 6.46 0.72 27.60
N ALA A 275 7.52 0.75 26.83
CA ALA A 275 7.89 -0.30 25.89
C ALA A 275 9.31 -0.78 26.18
N GLU A 276 9.63 -1.96 25.70
CA GLU A 276 11.00 -2.44 25.69
C GLU A 276 11.86 -1.54 24.79
N GLU A 277 13.07 -1.20 25.22
CA GLU A 277 13.99 -0.39 24.42
C GLU A 277 14.48 -1.20 23.24
N VAL A 278 14.48 -0.57 22.07
CA VAL A 278 15.01 -1.18 20.85
C VAL A 278 16.54 -1.34 20.96
N ASN A 279 17.07 -2.38 20.33
CA ASN A 279 18.52 -2.67 20.34
C ASN A 279 19.31 -1.77 19.40
N PHE A 280 18.64 -1.26 18.37
CA PHE A 280 19.24 -0.48 17.30
C PHE A 280 18.50 0.83 17.10
N LYS A 281 19.19 1.78 16.49
CA LYS A 281 18.64 3.02 15.95
C LYS A 281 19.10 3.21 14.51
N MET A 282 18.26 3.83 13.69
CA MET A 282 18.58 4.24 12.34
C MET A 282 18.83 5.74 12.30
N LEU A 283 19.89 6.14 11.63
CA LEU A 283 20.19 7.54 11.33
C LEU A 283 20.24 7.69 9.82
N TYR A 284 19.43 8.57 9.27
CA TYR A 284 19.30 8.74 7.83
C TYR A 284 19.77 10.11 7.34
N GLY A 285 20.02 10.19 6.05
CA GLY A 285 20.29 11.40 5.31
C GLY A 285 19.90 11.24 3.84
N ALA A 286 19.39 12.30 3.25
CA ALA A 286 18.99 12.32 1.86
C ALA A 286 19.71 13.43 1.11
N VAL A 287 20.11 13.15 -0.13
CA VAL A 287 20.68 14.13 -1.05
C VAL A 287 19.93 14.02 -2.38
N LYS A 288 19.50 15.17 -2.89
CA LYS A 288 18.64 15.27 -4.06
C LYS A 288 19.17 16.33 -5.01
N ILE A 289 19.16 16.01 -6.29
CA ILE A 289 19.46 16.95 -7.38
C ILE A 289 18.32 16.86 -8.38
N THR A 290 17.79 18.02 -8.74
CA THR A 290 16.70 18.14 -9.71
C THR A 290 17.28 18.09 -11.12
N LYS A 291 16.56 17.49 -12.04
CA LYS A 291 16.85 17.47 -13.47
C LYS A 291 17.21 18.85 -14.00
N ASP A 292 18.21 18.94 -14.86
CA ASP A 292 18.64 20.20 -15.46
C ASP A 292 17.46 20.94 -16.13
N LYS A 293 17.36 22.25 -15.84
CA LYS A 293 16.29 23.17 -16.26
C LYS A 293 14.95 23.04 -15.49
N GLU A 294 14.81 22.07 -14.61
CA GLU A 294 13.67 21.97 -13.71
C GLU A 294 13.99 22.63 -12.36
N THR A 295 12.95 23.09 -11.67
CA THR A 295 13.10 23.72 -10.35
C THR A 295 12.59 22.84 -9.21
N ILE A 296 11.80 21.82 -9.54
CA ILE A 296 11.15 20.89 -8.61
C ILE A 296 11.42 19.47 -9.11
N SER A 297 11.90 18.62 -8.22
CA SER A 297 12.14 17.21 -8.51
C SER A 297 10.87 16.39 -8.28
N GLY A 298 10.64 15.41 -9.15
CA GLY A 298 9.56 14.42 -9.04
C GLY A 298 9.75 13.39 -7.94
N ASP A 299 10.96 13.22 -7.41
CA ASP A 299 11.25 12.27 -6.34
C ASP A 299 10.74 12.76 -4.98
N ASN A 300 10.21 11.86 -4.16
CA ASN A 300 9.90 12.14 -2.76
C ASN A 300 10.22 10.94 -1.86
N TYR A 301 10.50 11.21 -0.59
CA TYR A 301 10.87 10.18 0.38
C TYR A 301 10.34 10.52 1.77
N THR A 302 10.23 9.48 2.61
CA THR A 302 10.04 9.61 4.05
C THR A 302 10.87 8.61 4.83
N CYS A 303 11.19 8.96 6.07
CA CYS A 303 11.85 8.09 7.04
C CYS A 303 11.26 8.36 8.42
N THR A 304 10.59 7.37 9.00
CA THR A 304 9.97 7.47 10.32
C THR A 304 10.30 6.27 11.21
N THR A 305 10.30 6.50 12.51
CA THR A 305 10.41 5.42 13.50
C THR A 305 9.05 5.24 14.16
N GLU A 306 8.50 4.05 14.01
CA GLU A 306 7.19 3.71 14.53
C GLU A 306 7.23 3.33 16.02
N ASP A 307 6.12 3.55 16.71
CA ASP A 307 5.94 3.19 18.12
C ASP A 307 6.15 1.68 18.43
N ASN A 308 6.06 0.84 17.40
CA ASN A 308 6.29 -0.62 17.50
C ASN A 308 7.77 -1.02 17.40
N GLY A 309 8.68 -0.05 17.24
CA GLY A 309 10.11 -0.30 17.09
C GLY A 309 10.52 -0.68 15.66
N GLN A 310 9.71 -0.34 14.67
CA GLN A 310 10.07 -0.43 13.26
C GLN A 310 10.55 0.92 12.74
N PHE A 311 11.58 0.90 11.91
CA PHE A 311 11.99 2.06 11.13
C PHE A 311 11.47 1.88 9.70
N PHE A 312 10.61 2.79 9.28
CA PHE A 312 10.04 2.83 7.94
C PHE A 312 10.81 3.83 7.08
N MET A 313 11.19 3.40 5.88
CA MET A 313 11.90 4.21 4.89
C MET A 313 11.27 3.95 3.53
N CYS A 314 10.85 5.01 2.85
CA CYS A 314 10.20 4.95 1.56
C CYS A 314 10.78 5.99 0.61
N LEU A 315 11.04 5.58 -0.63
CA LEU A 315 11.44 6.43 -1.74
C LEU A 315 10.49 6.18 -2.91
N SER A 316 9.97 7.24 -3.52
CA SER A 316 9.08 7.18 -4.66
C SER A 316 9.52 8.20 -5.71
N ASP A 317 9.57 7.76 -6.96
CA ASP A 317 9.76 8.59 -8.13
C ASP A 317 8.44 8.68 -8.90
N GLY A 318 7.98 9.91 -9.13
CA GLY A 318 6.75 10.23 -9.86
C GLY A 318 6.99 10.23 -11.36
N MET A 319 5.99 9.77 -12.12
CA MET A 319 6.07 9.73 -13.57
C MET A 319 6.31 11.12 -14.19
N GLY A 320 7.42 11.29 -14.90
CA GLY A 320 7.77 12.53 -15.58
C GLY A 320 8.66 13.42 -14.72
N SER A 321 8.54 14.75 -14.85
CA SER A 321 9.36 15.72 -14.11
C SER A 321 8.52 16.92 -13.66
N GLY A 322 9.04 17.70 -12.71
CA GLY A 322 8.46 18.95 -12.25
C GLY A 322 7.29 18.77 -11.28
N LEU A 323 6.43 19.79 -11.21
CA LEU A 323 5.42 19.93 -10.15
C LEU A 323 4.39 18.79 -10.10
N GLU A 324 3.94 18.29 -11.24
CA GLU A 324 2.92 17.23 -11.27
C GLU A 324 3.49 15.91 -10.75
N ALA A 325 4.69 15.52 -11.18
CA ALA A 325 5.39 14.33 -10.69
C ALA A 325 5.68 14.44 -9.18
N CYS A 326 6.13 15.61 -8.72
CA CYS A 326 6.36 15.89 -7.31
C CYS A 326 5.09 15.70 -6.46
N GLN A 327 3.96 16.28 -6.88
CA GLN A 327 2.69 16.14 -6.13
C GLN A 327 2.18 14.70 -6.08
N GLU A 328 2.43 13.93 -7.13
CA GLU A 328 2.02 12.53 -7.19
C GLU A 328 2.86 11.67 -6.25
N SER A 329 4.18 11.73 -6.34
CA SER A 329 5.09 10.98 -5.46
C SER A 329 4.96 11.41 -4.00
N GLU A 330 4.78 12.72 -3.71
CA GLU A 330 4.50 13.22 -2.36
C GLU A 330 3.21 12.63 -1.79
N SER A 331 2.13 12.64 -2.57
CA SER A 331 0.85 12.05 -2.14
C SER A 331 0.95 10.55 -1.87
N ILE A 332 1.76 9.82 -2.64
CA ILE A 332 2.00 8.39 -2.45
C ILE A 332 2.78 8.16 -1.16
N VAL A 333 3.90 8.85 -0.98
CA VAL A 333 4.77 8.73 0.19
C VAL A 333 4.01 9.07 1.46
N ASP A 334 3.29 10.20 1.49
CA ASP A 334 2.47 10.63 2.64
C ASP A 334 1.37 9.62 2.97
N THR A 335 0.73 9.04 1.94
CA THR A 335 -0.33 8.05 2.16
C THR A 335 0.24 6.75 2.71
N LEU A 336 1.38 6.28 2.19
CA LEU A 336 2.08 5.09 2.69
C LEU A 336 2.51 5.29 4.15
N GLU A 337 3.11 6.43 4.47
CA GLU A 337 3.50 6.77 5.84
C GLU A 337 2.30 6.75 6.79
N GLN A 338 1.21 7.44 6.46
CA GLN A 338 0.00 7.47 7.29
C GLN A 338 -0.63 6.09 7.49
N LEU A 339 -0.59 5.22 6.48
CA LEU A 339 -1.11 3.85 6.60
C LEU A 339 -0.22 3.00 7.49
N VAL A 340 1.11 3.10 7.37
CA VAL A 340 2.06 2.38 8.22
C VAL A 340 1.97 2.88 9.67
N GLU A 341 1.91 4.19 9.91
CA GLU A 341 1.65 4.77 11.24
C GLU A 341 0.32 4.29 11.85
N ALA A 342 -0.69 4.05 11.01
CA ALA A 342 -1.97 3.49 11.44
C ALA A 342 -1.89 1.99 11.80
N GLY A 343 -0.74 1.32 11.54
CA GLY A 343 -0.48 -0.07 11.86
C GLY A 343 -0.69 -1.06 10.72
N PHE A 344 -0.87 -0.59 9.48
CA PHE A 344 -0.88 -1.47 8.32
C PHE A 344 0.53 -1.97 8.00
N THR A 345 0.62 -3.18 7.44
CA THR A 345 1.89 -3.66 6.89
C THR A 345 2.26 -2.86 5.63
N GLY A 346 3.55 -2.73 5.32
CA GLY A 346 3.98 -2.04 4.10
C GLY A 346 3.37 -2.61 2.83
N GLU A 347 3.17 -3.93 2.76
CA GLU A 347 2.54 -4.60 1.63
C GLU A 347 1.06 -4.19 1.50
N THR A 348 0.32 -4.21 2.61
CA THR A 348 -1.08 -3.76 2.67
C THR A 348 -1.22 -2.30 2.25
N ALA A 349 -0.37 -1.42 2.80
CA ALA A 349 -0.36 -0.01 2.46
C ALA A 349 -0.10 0.21 0.96
N ALA A 350 0.89 -0.48 0.39
CA ALA A 350 1.21 -0.38 -1.03
C ALA A 350 0.09 -0.92 -1.94
N ARG A 351 -0.61 -2.01 -1.57
CA ARG A 351 -1.81 -2.50 -2.29
C ARG A 351 -2.93 -1.48 -2.28
N MET A 352 -3.20 -0.84 -1.14
CA MET A 352 -4.22 0.20 -1.03
C MET A 352 -3.90 1.40 -1.92
N VAL A 353 -2.64 1.86 -1.93
CA VAL A 353 -2.19 2.96 -2.80
C VAL A 353 -2.32 2.57 -4.27
N ASN A 354 -1.89 1.36 -4.66
CA ASN A 354 -2.04 0.85 -6.02
C ASN A 354 -3.51 0.86 -6.47
N SER A 355 -4.43 0.41 -5.61
CA SER A 355 -5.86 0.41 -5.91
C SER A 355 -6.39 1.82 -6.15
N VAL A 356 -5.93 2.81 -5.38
CA VAL A 356 -6.32 4.23 -5.55
C VAL A 356 -5.76 4.82 -6.86
N LEU A 357 -4.50 4.52 -7.19
CA LEU A 357 -3.88 4.96 -8.44
C LEU A 357 -4.62 4.39 -9.65
N ASN A 358 -4.95 3.11 -9.65
CA ASN A 358 -5.72 2.48 -10.73
C ASN A 358 -7.11 3.09 -10.92
N LEU A 359 -7.77 3.59 -9.87
CA LEU A 359 -9.05 4.28 -9.96
C LEU A 359 -8.93 5.69 -10.55
N LYS A 360 -7.81 6.37 -10.34
CA LYS A 360 -7.56 7.71 -10.86
C LYS A 360 -7.22 7.73 -12.36
N THR A 361 -6.91 6.58 -12.96
CA THR A 361 -6.25 6.51 -14.27
C THR A 361 -7.20 6.61 -15.46
N LYS A 362 -7.55 7.82 -15.87
CA LYS A 362 -7.81 8.10 -17.30
C LYS A 362 -6.52 8.34 -18.11
N ASN A 363 -5.39 8.63 -17.48
CA ASN A 363 -4.13 9.08 -18.12
C ASN A 363 -2.91 8.20 -17.79
N GLY A 364 -3.08 6.97 -17.25
CA GLY A 364 -1.95 6.04 -17.06
C GLY A 364 -0.87 6.56 -16.09
N ARG A 365 -1.23 7.23 -15.00
CA ARG A 365 -0.25 7.67 -14.01
C ARG A 365 0.24 6.49 -13.19
N PHE A 366 1.54 6.34 -13.07
CA PHE A 366 2.21 5.33 -12.28
C PHE A 366 3.43 5.93 -11.59
N SER A 367 3.83 5.34 -10.49
CA SER A 367 5.00 5.78 -9.74
C SER A 367 5.77 4.59 -9.20
N THR A 368 7.09 4.73 -9.13
CA THR A 368 7.92 3.72 -8.49
C THR A 368 7.83 3.85 -6.98
N VAL A 369 7.92 2.74 -6.26
CA VAL A 369 7.95 2.75 -4.80
C VAL A 369 8.96 1.74 -4.29
N ASP A 370 9.90 2.21 -3.48
CA ASP A 370 10.88 1.42 -2.74
C ASP A 370 10.61 1.58 -1.24
N ILE A 371 10.26 0.49 -0.56
CA ILE A 371 9.99 0.48 0.87
C ILE A 371 10.99 -0.43 1.57
N SER A 372 11.56 0.04 2.66
CA SER A 372 12.33 -0.76 3.60
C SER A 372 11.81 -0.57 5.01
N MET A 373 11.51 -1.67 5.68
CA MET A 373 11.05 -1.71 7.06
C MET A 373 12.05 -2.48 7.92
N VAL A 374 12.72 -1.78 8.83
CA VAL A 374 13.74 -2.37 9.71
C VAL A 374 13.17 -2.56 11.10
N ASP A 375 13.13 -3.80 11.57
CA ASP A 375 12.85 -4.12 12.97
C ASP A 375 14.07 -3.75 13.82
N LEU A 376 13.96 -2.72 14.63
CA LEU A 376 15.04 -2.18 15.45
C LEU A 376 15.39 -3.07 16.66
N TYR A 377 14.60 -4.10 16.96
CA TYR A 377 14.97 -5.10 17.96
C TYR A 377 15.91 -6.14 17.41
N SER A 378 15.64 -6.61 16.20
CA SER A 378 16.38 -7.69 15.59
C SER A 378 17.37 -7.25 14.51
N GLY A 379 17.15 -6.09 13.89
CA GLY A 379 17.87 -5.62 12.70
C GLY A 379 17.45 -6.34 11.40
N MET A 380 16.32 -7.07 11.41
CA MET A 380 15.74 -7.63 10.20
C MET A 380 15.13 -6.52 9.36
N CYS A 381 15.48 -6.47 8.08
CA CYS A 381 14.95 -5.51 7.12
C CYS A 381 14.09 -6.25 6.09
N HIS A 382 12.85 -5.82 5.95
CA HIS A 382 11.92 -6.25 4.91
C HIS A 382 11.90 -5.20 3.80
N PHE A 383 12.19 -5.65 2.58
CA PHE A 383 12.15 -4.84 1.37
C PHE A 383 10.89 -5.15 0.60
N LEU A 384 10.26 -4.11 0.09
CA LEU A 384 9.12 -4.19 -0.81
C LEU A 384 9.34 -3.21 -1.96
N LYS A 385 9.41 -3.70 -3.18
CA LYS A 385 9.72 -2.91 -4.36
C LYS A 385 8.62 -3.02 -5.40
N ALA A 386 8.22 -1.89 -5.96
CA ALA A 386 7.29 -1.77 -7.08
C ALA A 386 7.88 -0.85 -8.14
N GLY A 387 8.46 -1.40 -9.20
CA GLY A 387 9.10 -0.68 -10.28
C GLY A 387 10.34 0.15 -9.88
N ALA A 388 10.83 -0.04 -8.67
CA ALA A 388 11.88 0.79 -8.09
C ALA A 388 13.29 0.33 -8.49
N ALA A 389 14.21 1.29 -8.55
CA ALA A 389 15.63 1.07 -8.81
C ALA A 389 16.29 0.18 -7.73
N THR A 390 17.50 -0.29 -8.00
CA THR A 390 18.24 -1.18 -7.08
C THR A 390 18.56 -0.48 -5.77
N THR A 391 18.26 -1.15 -4.65
CA THR A 391 18.64 -0.75 -3.29
C THR A 391 19.93 -1.46 -2.90
N PHE A 392 20.81 -0.79 -2.17
CA PHE A 392 22.10 -1.32 -1.79
C PHE A 392 22.25 -1.40 -0.27
N ILE A 393 22.91 -2.46 0.20
CA ILE A 393 23.37 -2.58 1.59
C ILE A 393 24.89 -2.51 1.58
N LYS A 394 25.45 -1.40 2.09
CA LYS A 394 26.88 -1.25 2.28
C LYS A 394 27.27 -1.90 3.60
N ARG A 395 28.21 -2.84 3.52
CA ARG A 395 28.90 -3.47 4.65
C ARG A 395 30.37 -3.06 4.63
N ASP A 396 31.13 -3.44 5.64
CA ASP A 396 32.55 -3.05 5.77
C ASP A 396 33.37 -3.23 4.47
N HIS A 397 33.26 -4.43 3.84
CA HIS A 397 34.12 -4.82 2.72
C HIS A 397 33.38 -5.17 1.44
N TRP A 398 32.06 -5.06 1.41
CA TRP A 398 31.26 -5.42 0.25
C TRP A 398 29.91 -4.73 0.25
N VAL A 399 29.29 -4.68 -0.93
CA VAL A 399 27.98 -4.09 -1.14
C VAL A 399 27.04 -5.14 -1.71
N GLU A 400 25.92 -5.35 -1.07
CA GLU A 400 24.83 -6.21 -1.54
C GLU A 400 23.81 -5.38 -2.29
N ALA A 401 23.36 -5.86 -3.46
CA ALA A 401 22.32 -5.22 -4.26
C ALA A 401 21.00 -5.99 -4.10
N ILE A 402 19.90 -5.25 -4.05
CA ILE A 402 18.54 -5.75 -4.00
C ILE A 402 17.79 -5.09 -5.15
N SER A 403 17.72 -5.81 -6.25
CA SER A 403 17.01 -5.40 -7.48
C SER A 403 15.62 -6.01 -7.52
N SER A 404 14.75 -5.46 -8.35
CA SER A 404 13.39 -5.94 -8.60
C SER A 404 13.05 -5.78 -10.06
N THR A 405 12.24 -6.71 -10.58
CA THR A 405 11.66 -6.67 -11.92
C THR A 405 10.16 -6.37 -11.89
N SER A 406 9.61 -6.10 -10.71
CA SER A 406 8.21 -5.76 -10.53
C SER A 406 7.82 -4.46 -11.22
N LEU A 407 6.54 -4.32 -11.54
CA LEU A 407 6.00 -3.13 -12.21
C LEU A 407 5.69 -2.01 -11.19
N ALA A 408 5.76 -0.76 -11.65
CA ALA A 408 5.42 0.40 -10.85
C ALA A 408 3.94 0.39 -10.42
N LEU A 409 3.63 1.04 -9.28
CA LEU A 409 2.26 1.19 -8.78
C LEU A 409 1.41 1.96 -9.79
N GLY A 410 0.17 1.51 -10.00
CA GLY A 410 -0.76 2.10 -10.95
C GLY A 410 -0.67 1.55 -12.38
N LEU A 411 0.35 0.74 -12.71
CA LEU A 411 0.46 0.11 -14.03
C LEU A 411 -0.40 -1.14 -14.17
N VAL A 412 -0.55 -1.91 -13.11
CA VAL A 412 -1.29 -3.17 -13.10
C VAL A 412 -2.32 -3.16 -11.99
N GLN A 413 -3.45 -3.84 -12.24
CA GLN A 413 -4.57 -3.86 -11.28
C GLN A 413 -4.21 -4.59 -9.98
N GLN A 414 -3.62 -5.76 -10.09
CA GLN A 414 -3.03 -6.45 -8.94
C GLN A 414 -1.59 -6.02 -8.84
N ALA A 415 -1.27 -5.30 -7.76
CA ALA A 415 0.09 -4.89 -7.51
C ALA A 415 1.00 -6.12 -7.39
N ASP A 416 1.98 -6.17 -8.27
CA ASP A 416 3.02 -7.19 -8.27
C ASP A 416 4.23 -6.61 -7.53
N PHE A 417 4.45 -7.10 -6.31
CA PHE A 417 5.57 -6.66 -5.48
C PHE A 417 6.62 -7.74 -5.39
N GLU A 418 7.86 -7.35 -5.51
CA GLU A 418 8.95 -8.20 -5.04
C GLU A 418 9.28 -7.87 -3.60
N SER A 419 9.16 -8.88 -2.74
CA SER A 419 9.52 -8.78 -1.33
C SER A 419 10.74 -9.65 -1.01
N SER A 420 11.64 -9.10 -0.22
CA SER A 420 12.80 -9.83 0.29
C SER A 420 13.12 -9.43 1.72
N THR A 421 13.87 -10.27 2.43
CA THR A 421 14.23 -10.00 3.81
C THR A 421 15.73 -10.21 3.98
N LYS A 422 16.39 -9.23 4.62
CA LYS A 422 17.83 -9.29 4.92
C LYS A 422 18.09 -8.90 6.37
N LYS A 423 19.13 -9.46 6.94
CA LYS A 423 19.63 -9.07 8.25
C LYS A 423 20.65 -7.94 8.09
N LEU A 424 20.38 -6.82 8.76
CA LEU A 424 21.34 -5.72 8.92
C LEU A 424 22.13 -5.89 10.24
N TYR A 425 23.35 -5.45 10.23
CA TYR A 425 24.26 -5.45 11.37
C TYR A 425 24.69 -4.03 11.72
N GLU A 426 25.21 -3.84 12.94
CA GLU A 426 25.78 -2.58 13.37
C GLU A 426 26.83 -2.06 12.39
N GLY A 427 26.70 -0.83 11.92
CA GLY A 427 27.58 -0.22 10.94
C GLY A 427 27.17 -0.42 9.49
N ASP A 428 26.15 -1.25 9.19
CA ASP A 428 25.61 -1.37 7.84
C ASP A 428 24.85 -0.10 7.45
N PHE A 429 24.96 0.29 6.18
CA PHE A 429 24.16 1.35 5.58
C PHE A 429 23.22 0.78 4.53
N LEU A 430 21.97 1.16 4.64
CA LEU A 430 20.94 0.95 3.62
C LEU A 430 20.92 2.16 2.70
N ILE A 431 20.95 1.96 1.39
CA ILE A 431 21.04 3.04 0.39
C ILE A 431 20.00 2.78 -0.70
N MET A 432 18.98 3.63 -0.75
CA MET A 432 18.01 3.69 -1.84
C MET A 432 18.40 4.78 -2.82
N VAL A 433 18.16 4.53 -4.08
CA VAL A 433 18.42 5.50 -5.17
C VAL A 433 17.24 5.51 -6.14
N THR A 434 17.03 6.65 -6.81
CA THR A 434 16.12 6.72 -7.97
C THR A 434 16.85 6.26 -9.23
N ASP A 435 16.11 5.93 -10.28
CA ASP A 435 16.65 5.47 -11.56
C ASP A 435 17.59 6.51 -12.20
N GLY A 436 17.29 7.81 -12.07
CA GLY A 436 18.18 8.87 -12.57
C GLY A 436 19.61 8.80 -12.02
N VAL A 437 19.81 8.21 -10.83
CA VAL A 437 21.16 7.96 -10.29
C VAL A 437 21.86 6.84 -11.05
N LEU A 438 21.16 5.75 -11.38
CA LEU A 438 21.72 4.61 -12.10
C LEU A 438 21.89 4.91 -13.60
N ASP A 439 20.94 5.65 -14.18
CA ASP A 439 20.94 6.03 -15.59
C ASP A 439 22.07 7.02 -15.94
N ALA A 440 22.61 7.72 -14.94
CA ALA A 440 23.81 8.55 -15.10
C ALA A 440 25.10 7.73 -15.28
N LEU A 441 25.05 6.42 -15.02
CA LEU A 441 26.18 5.48 -15.14
C LEU A 441 26.14 4.73 -16.49
N PRO A 442 27.28 4.17 -16.95
CA PRO A 442 27.34 3.41 -18.19
C PRO A 442 26.35 2.25 -18.24
N GLU A 443 25.57 2.18 -19.31
CA GLU A 443 24.56 1.16 -19.54
C GLU A 443 25.12 -0.26 -19.44
N GLY A 444 24.40 -1.17 -18.78
CA GLY A 444 24.81 -2.56 -18.58
C GLY A 444 25.88 -2.78 -17.50
N GLN A 445 26.45 -1.72 -16.91
CA GLN A 445 27.44 -1.79 -15.83
C GLN A 445 27.05 -0.92 -14.62
N ALA A 446 25.90 -0.27 -14.66
CA ALA A 446 25.47 0.70 -13.66
C ALA A 446 25.49 0.14 -12.22
N GLU A 447 24.98 -1.08 -12.02
CA GLU A 447 24.94 -1.71 -10.70
C GLU A 447 26.34 -2.00 -10.15
N GLU A 448 27.24 -2.51 -10.97
CA GLU A 448 28.62 -2.84 -10.55
C GLU A 448 29.41 -1.57 -10.24
N ILE A 449 29.31 -0.55 -11.11
CA ILE A 449 29.96 0.75 -10.88
C ILE A 449 29.39 1.40 -9.62
N MET A 450 28.07 1.30 -9.39
CA MET A 450 27.46 1.83 -8.18
C MET A 450 27.97 1.14 -6.92
N LYS A 451 28.13 -0.20 -6.93
CA LYS A 451 28.75 -0.94 -5.82
C LYS A 451 30.19 -0.45 -5.55
N GLU A 452 30.96 -0.21 -6.58
CA GLU A 452 32.32 0.33 -6.43
C GLU A 452 32.31 1.74 -5.84
N ILE A 453 31.46 2.62 -6.33
CA ILE A 453 31.28 3.99 -5.80
C ILE A 453 30.92 3.95 -4.33
N ILE A 454 29.92 3.13 -3.95
CA ILE A 454 29.49 2.98 -2.57
C ILE A 454 30.62 2.46 -1.67
N LEU A 455 31.35 1.45 -2.14
CA LEU A 455 32.44 0.85 -1.37
C LEU A 455 33.58 1.85 -1.14
N GLN A 456 33.94 2.64 -2.15
CA GLN A 456 35.00 3.63 -2.10
C GLN A 456 34.62 4.91 -1.33
N THR A 457 33.32 5.13 -1.08
CA THR A 457 32.85 6.31 -0.34
C THR A 457 32.91 6.02 1.15
N ASN A 458 33.92 6.56 1.82
CA ASN A 458 34.07 6.44 3.26
C ASN A 458 33.40 7.62 3.94
N ALA A 459 32.32 7.34 4.68
CA ALA A 459 31.60 8.32 5.49
C ALA A 459 31.10 7.67 6.76
N SER A 460 31.06 8.41 7.85
CA SER A 460 30.54 7.97 9.13
C SER A 460 29.06 8.36 9.33
N ALA A 461 28.57 9.32 8.56
CA ALA A 461 27.19 9.80 8.58
C ALA A 461 26.47 9.49 7.27
N ALA A 462 25.20 9.12 7.36
CA ALA A 462 24.37 8.79 6.21
C ALA A 462 24.27 9.93 5.19
N GLN A 463 24.16 11.18 5.67
CA GLN A 463 24.11 12.37 4.82
C GLN A 463 25.39 12.57 4.01
N GLU A 464 26.56 12.34 4.63
CA GLU A 464 27.87 12.46 3.97
C GLU A 464 28.05 11.33 2.95
N LEU A 465 27.60 10.11 3.30
CA LEU A 465 27.63 8.98 2.41
C LEU A 465 26.80 9.25 1.14
N GLY A 466 25.56 9.70 1.31
CA GLY A 466 24.69 10.05 0.17
C GLY A 466 25.29 11.13 -0.72
N ARG A 467 25.87 12.18 -0.13
CA ARG A 467 26.54 13.25 -0.87
C ARG A 467 27.76 12.74 -1.65
N GLY A 468 28.63 11.96 -1.00
CA GLY A 468 29.82 11.43 -1.64
C GLY A 468 29.52 10.45 -2.79
N ILE A 469 28.42 9.70 -2.68
CA ILE A 469 27.92 8.83 -3.75
C ILE A 469 27.46 9.69 -4.92
N LEU A 470 26.57 10.65 -4.67
CA LEU A 470 25.98 11.47 -5.73
C LEU A 470 27.02 12.33 -6.47
N GLU A 471 27.98 12.92 -5.74
CA GLU A 471 29.09 13.65 -6.33
C GLU A 471 29.93 12.79 -7.29
N ARG A 472 30.19 11.53 -6.95
CA ARG A 472 30.93 10.59 -7.81
C ARG A 472 30.10 10.17 -9.02
N VAL A 473 28.81 9.88 -8.84
CA VAL A 473 27.92 9.56 -9.98
C VAL A 473 27.88 10.71 -10.98
N LEU A 474 27.78 11.96 -10.53
CA LEU A 474 27.75 13.14 -11.39
C LEU A 474 29.02 13.30 -12.22
N THR A 475 30.16 12.75 -11.82
CA THR A 475 31.38 12.79 -12.65
C THR A 475 31.21 12.01 -13.96
N TYR A 476 30.38 10.97 -13.98
CA TYR A 476 30.09 10.17 -15.18
C TYR A 476 29.20 10.92 -16.18
N SER A 477 28.28 11.76 -15.71
CA SER A 477 27.39 12.59 -16.54
C SER A 477 27.96 13.99 -16.84
N GLY A 478 29.21 14.26 -16.45
CA GLY A 478 29.83 15.58 -16.64
C GLY A 478 29.19 16.68 -15.82
N TYR A 479 28.64 16.34 -14.62
CA TYR A 479 27.89 17.20 -13.71
C TYR A 479 26.57 17.73 -14.28
N CYS A 480 25.96 16.98 -15.22
CA CYS A 480 24.66 17.28 -15.78
C CYS A 480 23.64 16.25 -15.27
N ALA A 481 22.58 16.69 -14.63
CA ALA A 481 21.50 15.83 -14.18
C ALA A 481 20.47 15.63 -15.30
N MET A 482 20.55 14.50 -15.98
CA MET A 482 19.62 14.18 -17.08
C MET A 482 18.23 13.83 -16.60
N ASP A 483 18.12 13.39 -15.34
CA ASP A 483 16.86 13.15 -14.63
C ASP A 483 17.00 13.54 -13.17
N ASP A 484 15.87 13.49 -12.42
CA ASP A 484 15.88 13.70 -10.98
C ASP A 484 16.71 12.60 -10.30
N MET A 485 17.58 12.98 -9.40
CA MET A 485 18.55 12.09 -8.77
C MET A 485 18.43 12.19 -7.26
N THR A 486 17.99 11.12 -6.60
CA THR A 486 17.90 11.06 -5.15
C THR A 486 18.70 9.88 -4.61
N VAL A 487 19.52 10.15 -3.59
CA VAL A 487 20.21 9.14 -2.79
C VAL A 487 19.73 9.29 -1.35
N LEU A 488 19.03 8.27 -0.86
CA LEU A 488 18.53 8.19 0.51
C LEU A 488 19.31 7.10 1.23
N ALA A 489 20.10 7.47 2.23
CA ALA A 489 20.93 6.54 3.00
C ALA A 489 20.51 6.49 4.47
N ALA A 490 20.59 5.31 5.10
CA ALA A 490 20.32 5.13 6.52
C ALA A 490 21.30 4.13 7.12
N GLY A 491 21.97 4.49 8.22
CA GLY A 491 22.90 3.63 8.92
C GLY A 491 22.30 3.04 10.19
N LEU A 492 22.59 1.76 10.47
CA LEU A 492 22.14 1.02 11.65
C LEU A 492 23.19 1.03 12.74
N TRP A 493 22.83 1.53 13.92
CA TRP A 493 23.72 1.65 15.10
C TRP A 493 23.09 1.01 16.33
N ARG A 494 23.90 0.50 17.24
CA ARG A 494 23.40 0.09 18.56
C ARG A 494 23.01 1.28 19.41
N ASN A 495 21.97 1.07 20.22
CA ASN A 495 21.54 2.05 21.24
C ASN A 495 22.48 2.07 22.44
#